data_8d5dc7039e1013e24d1a1bf3d4aa448a
#
_entry.id   8d5dc7039e1013e24d1a1bf3d4aa448a
#
_cell.length_a   1.000
_cell.length_b   1.000
_cell.length_c   1.000
_cell.angle_alpha   90.00
_cell.angle_beta   90.00
_cell.angle_gamma   90.00
#
_symmetry.space_group_name_H-M   'P 1'
#
loop_
_entity.id
_entity.type
_entity.pdbx_description
1 polymer ?
#
loop_
_entity_poly.entity_id
_entity_poly.type
_entity_poly.pdbx_seq_one_letter_code
_entity_poly.pdbx_strand_id
1 'polypeptide(L)'
;MKSKVTAKAPVHEEARKPGRPKKSAARAAADATPAKPSRKAAAPEAPAELSTNLTDRAYAVVRRLILQRELSGGEVLVEGRLAERLQMSRTPLREALLRLEGEGLLVRANARSYAVRRIAASHYFQCLQVRERLESQAVSLAMGRVPAEEVRNLRASILSLDSSQQGSSHWQADDEIHGLFARASGNAMLADTIAHLRVLCRLFEVVDPFKRIEDDRKEHLAILDAYIAGNEKAAEEAVVAHLRNLARYTLSRLSNGLVSEFSP
;
A
#
# COMPACT_ATOMS: atom_id res chain seq x y z
N MET A 1 2.43 -12.70 61.74
CA MET A 1 3.81 -12.41 62.23
C MET A 1 4.39 -11.45 61.23
N LYS A 2 4.42 -10.13 61.51
CA LYS A 2 5.59 -9.33 61.94
C LYS A 2 6.75 -9.50 60.96
N SER A 3 7.31 -8.50 60.30
CA SER A 3 7.67 -7.17 60.72
C SER A 3 8.09 -6.32 59.54
N LYS A 4 7.65 -5.10 59.48
CA LYS A 4 8.23 -3.84 59.10
C LYS A 4 9.78 -3.77 59.22
N VAL A 5 10.44 -3.00 58.33
CA VAL A 5 11.29 -1.88 58.73
C VAL A 5 11.53 -0.93 57.56
N THR A 6 11.28 0.32 57.81
CA THR A 6 11.56 1.60 57.16
C THR A 6 12.99 2.09 57.39
N ALA A 7 13.55 2.93 56.51
CA ALA A 7 14.31 4.17 56.76
C ALA A 7 15.01 4.63 55.46
N LYS A 8 14.77 5.80 54.91
CA LYS A 8 15.01 7.21 55.31
C LYS A 8 16.27 7.76 54.62
N ALA A 9 16.06 8.81 53.84
CA ALA A 9 17.06 9.67 53.17
C ALA A 9 17.93 10.43 54.17
N PRO A 10 19.01 11.12 53.70
CA PRO A 10 18.95 12.54 53.89
C PRO A 10 19.44 13.41 52.72
N VAL A 11 18.92 14.62 52.77
CA VAL A 11 19.16 15.86 52.09
C VAL A 11 20.41 16.57 52.63
N HIS A 12 21.15 17.29 51.76
CA HIS A 12 21.92 18.52 52.08
C HIS A 12 22.15 19.25 50.74
N GLU A 13 21.71 20.36 50.46
CA GLU A 13 21.63 21.80 50.82
C GLU A 13 22.96 22.57 50.78
N GLU A 14 22.89 23.65 49.97
CA GLU A 14 23.51 24.99 50.00
C GLU A 14 25.01 25.14 49.66
N ALA A 15 25.40 26.12 48.82
CA ALA A 15 25.38 27.58 49.01
C ALA A 15 25.90 28.34 47.80
N ARG A 16 25.19 29.36 47.34
CA ARG A 16 25.42 30.80 47.09
C ARG A 16 26.79 31.33 46.63
N LYS A 17 26.71 32.03 45.49
CA LYS A 17 27.22 33.31 44.97
C LYS A 17 28.22 34.13 45.89
N PRO A 18 28.97 35.18 45.41
CA PRO A 18 28.67 36.15 44.32
C PRO A 18 29.89 36.76 43.60
N GLY A 19 29.62 37.68 42.63
CA GLY A 19 30.35 38.90 42.49
C GLY A 19 30.84 39.32 41.11
N ARG A 20 30.15 40.32 40.53
CA ARG A 20 30.60 41.18 39.45
C ARG A 20 31.59 42.24 39.97
N PRO A 21 32.50 42.86 39.13
CA PRO A 21 32.25 44.22 38.78
C PRO A 21 32.52 44.63 37.30
N LYS A 22 31.91 45.74 36.96
CA LYS A 22 32.02 46.54 35.72
C LYS A 22 33.29 47.40 35.70
N LYS A 23 33.75 47.77 34.47
CA LYS A 23 34.25 49.10 34.01
C LYS A 23 35.02 48.86 32.72
N SER A 24 35.09 49.67 31.72
CA SER A 24 34.61 50.92 31.18
C SER A 24 35.40 51.18 29.90
N ALA A 25 34.72 51.61 28.88
CA ALA A 25 35.08 52.41 27.73
C ALA A 25 36.56 52.80 27.47
N ALA A 26 36.98 52.64 26.18
CA ALA A 26 37.45 53.72 25.31
C ALA A 26 37.95 53.20 23.96
N ARG A 27 37.36 53.69 22.89
CA ARG A 27 37.84 54.45 21.76
C ARG A 27 38.85 53.85 20.74
N ALA A 28 38.30 53.70 19.53
CA ALA A 28 38.69 54.22 18.23
C ALA A 28 39.82 53.56 17.44
N ALA A 29 39.53 53.33 16.26
CA ALA A 29 40.11 53.58 14.93
C ALA A 29 40.34 52.38 14.06
N ALA A 30 39.63 52.42 12.97
CA ALA A 30 39.92 52.03 11.61
C ALA A 30 40.98 50.92 11.35
N ASP A 31 40.55 49.80 10.82
CA ASP A 31 41.25 49.25 9.67
C ASP A 31 40.28 48.42 8.81
N ALA A 32 40.34 48.60 7.50
CA ALA A 32 39.48 47.98 6.52
C ALA A 32 40.08 46.64 6.14
N THR A 33 39.34 45.55 6.37
CA THR A 33 39.68 44.22 5.90
C THR A 33 38.63 43.77 4.86
N PRO A 34 39.05 43.14 3.74
CA PRO A 34 38.19 42.90 2.58
C PRO A 34 37.12 41.85 2.85
N ALA A 35 35.92 42.09 2.30
CA ALA A 35 34.76 41.24 2.35
C ALA A 35 35.04 39.81 1.83
N LYS A 36 34.66 38.80 2.61
CA LYS A 36 34.56 37.40 2.14
C LYS A 36 33.50 37.29 1.05
N PRO A 37 33.70 36.43 0.02
CA PRO A 37 32.74 36.29 -1.06
C PRO A 37 31.44 35.72 -0.54
N SER A 38 30.37 36.34 -0.97
CA SER A 38 28.98 36.00 -0.67
C SER A 38 28.65 34.54 -0.89
N ARG A 39 27.89 34.02 0.03
CA ARG A 39 27.13 32.76 -0.05
C ARG A 39 26.55 32.59 -1.46
N LYS A 40 26.95 31.51 -2.12
CA LYS A 40 26.33 31.00 -3.34
C LYS A 40 24.82 31.00 -3.13
N ALA A 41 24.10 31.79 -3.91
CA ALA A 41 22.65 31.78 -3.92
C ALA A 41 22.16 30.34 -4.14
N ALA A 42 21.31 29.87 -3.25
CA ALA A 42 20.60 28.60 -3.43
C ALA A 42 19.82 28.68 -4.75
N ALA A 43 19.93 27.66 -5.57
CA ALA A 43 19.10 27.54 -6.75
C ALA A 43 17.62 27.64 -6.33
N PRO A 44 16.75 28.27 -7.14
CA PRO A 44 15.33 28.36 -6.81
C PRO A 44 14.78 26.94 -6.66
N GLU A 45 14.19 26.67 -5.50
CA GLU A 45 13.41 25.45 -5.28
C GLU A 45 12.30 25.40 -6.33
N ALA A 46 12.21 24.28 -7.05
CA ALA A 46 11.11 24.04 -7.98
C ALA A 46 9.79 24.18 -7.23
N PRO A 47 8.72 24.73 -7.84
CA PRO A 47 7.43 24.92 -7.19
C PRO A 47 6.94 23.61 -6.58
N ALA A 48 6.43 23.66 -5.36
CA ALA A 48 5.96 22.48 -4.61
C ALA A 48 4.95 21.64 -5.39
N GLU A 49 4.10 22.25 -6.21
CA GLU A 49 3.12 21.56 -7.07
C GLU A 49 3.76 20.65 -8.14
N LEU A 50 4.88 21.08 -8.75
CA LEU A 50 5.63 20.26 -9.72
C LEU A 50 6.32 19.08 -9.04
N SER A 51 6.80 19.27 -7.81
CA SER A 51 7.40 18.20 -7.01
C SER A 51 6.38 17.13 -6.63
N THR A 52 5.17 17.54 -6.19
CA THR A 52 4.08 16.63 -5.82
C THR A 52 3.64 15.78 -7.02
N ASN A 53 3.52 16.37 -8.20
CA ASN A 53 3.16 15.65 -9.42
C ASN A 53 4.22 14.60 -9.82
N LEU A 54 5.51 14.88 -9.67
CA LEU A 54 6.58 13.93 -9.97
C LEU A 54 6.63 12.79 -8.96
N THR A 55 6.38 13.05 -7.69
CA THR A 55 6.28 12.04 -6.63
C THR A 55 5.09 11.12 -6.86
N ASP A 56 3.92 11.67 -7.17
CA ASP A 56 2.71 10.89 -7.46
C ASP A 56 2.89 10.04 -8.72
N ARG A 57 3.56 10.58 -9.74
CA ARG A 57 3.91 9.82 -10.95
C ARG A 57 4.85 8.66 -10.63
N ALA A 58 5.90 8.91 -9.85
CA ALA A 58 6.85 7.88 -9.44
C ALA A 58 6.14 6.78 -8.61
N TYR A 59 5.28 7.18 -7.66
CA TYR A 59 4.46 6.29 -6.86
C TYR A 59 3.56 5.42 -7.75
N ALA A 60 2.79 6.01 -8.66
CA ALA A 60 1.88 5.27 -9.53
C ALA A 60 2.63 4.25 -10.41
N VAL A 61 3.78 4.64 -10.97
CA VAL A 61 4.60 3.75 -11.80
C VAL A 61 5.14 2.58 -10.99
N VAL A 62 5.81 2.83 -9.86
CA VAL A 62 6.40 1.76 -9.05
C VAL A 62 5.32 0.84 -8.48
N ARG A 63 4.20 1.41 -7.99
CA ARG A 63 3.05 0.64 -7.51
C ARG A 63 2.51 -0.29 -8.59
N ARG A 64 2.34 0.21 -9.82
CA ARG A 64 1.90 -0.58 -10.96
C ARG A 64 2.87 -1.74 -11.23
N LEU A 65 4.17 -1.48 -11.31
CA LEU A 65 5.19 -2.49 -11.56
C LEU A 65 5.16 -3.61 -10.50
N ILE A 66 4.96 -3.27 -9.23
CA ILE A 66 4.81 -4.25 -8.15
C ILE A 66 3.53 -5.07 -8.32
N LEU A 67 2.38 -4.42 -8.53
CA LEU A 67 1.08 -5.09 -8.61
C LEU A 67 0.88 -5.89 -9.89
N GLN A 68 1.61 -5.55 -10.97
CA GLN A 68 1.66 -6.32 -12.21
C GLN A 68 2.78 -7.39 -12.20
N ARG A 69 3.51 -7.51 -11.08
CA ARG A 69 4.61 -8.49 -10.89
C ARG A 69 5.79 -8.31 -11.85
N GLU A 70 5.94 -7.11 -12.41
CA GLU A 70 7.14 -6.71 -13.16
C GLU A 70 8.34 -6.46 -12.22
N LEU A 71 8.04 -6.18 -10.93
CA LEU A 71 8.97 -6.21 -9.80
C LEU A 71 8.52 -7.34 -8.88
N SER A 72 9.30 -8.39 -8.81
CA SER A 72 8.93 -9.63 -8.11
C SER A 72 9.05 -9.52 -6.60
N GLY A 73 8.28 -10.33 -5.86
CA GLY A 73 8.36 -10.42 -4.41
C GLY A 73 9.76 -10.78 -3.93
N GLY A 74 10.32 -9.94 -3.05
CA GLY A 74 11.69 -10.06 -2.54
C GLY A 74 12.75 -9.42 -3.44
N GLU A 75 12.40 -8.89 -4.62
CA GLU A 75 13.33 -8.15 -5.46
C GLU A 75 13.83 -6.90 -4.72
N VAL A 76 15.17 -6.72 -4.73
CA VAL A 76 15.81 -5.59 -4.07
C VAL A 76 15.90 -4.40 -5.01
N LEU A 77 15.24 -3.33 -4.64
CA LEU A 77 15.16 -2.07 -5.37
C LEU A 77 16.17 -1.07 -4.80
N VAL A 78 17.26 -0.80 -5.50
CA VAL A 78 18.24 0.23 -5.14
C VAL A 78 17.79 1.56 -5.73
N GLU A 79 17.60 2.60 -4.89
CA GLU A 79 17.06 3.91 -5.28
C GLU A 79 17.72 4.48 -6.55
N GLY A 80 19.06 4.45 -6.63
CA GLY A 80 19.80 5.01 -7.77
C GLY A 80 19.55 4.25 -9.07
N ARG A 81 19.60 2.92 -9.03
CA ARG A 81 19.36 2.07 -10.21
C ARG A 81 17.92 2.15 -10.70
N LEU A 82 16.98 2.21 -9.77
CA LEU A 82 15.57 2.33 -10.12
C LEU A 82 15.27 3.72 -10.73
N ALA A 83 15.89 4.78 -10.23
CA ALA A 83 15.78 6.12 -10.81
C ALA A 83 16.28 6.17 -12.25
N GLU A 84 17.43 5.55 -12.52
CA GLU A 84 17.99 5.41 -13.86
C GLU A 84 17.09 4.59 -14.79
N ARG A 85 16.62 3.42 -14.34
CA ARG A 85 15.70 2.54 -15.09
C ARG A 85 14.41 3.24 -15.48
N LEU A 86 13.84 4.04 -14.56
CA LEU A 86 12.57 4.75 -14.76
C LEU A 86 12.74 6.15 -15.36
N GLN A 87 13.97 6.59 -15.60
CA GLN A 87 14.30 7.95 -16.07
C GLN A 87 13.67 9.05 -15.20
N MET A 88 13.75 8.86 -13.88
CA MET A 88 13.19 9.76 -12.87
C MET A 88 14.28 10.34 -11.97
N SER A 89 14.03 11.53 -11.42
CA SER A 89 14.87 12.11 -10.38
C SER A 89 14.81 11.29 -9.08
N ARG A 90 15.93 11.21 -8.35
CA ARG A 90 16.04 10.41 -7.12
C ARG A 90 15.13 10.90 -6.00
N THR A 91 14.96 12.22 -5.85
CA THR A 91 14.14 12.79 -4.76
C THR A 91 12.67 12.35 -4.83
N PRO A 92 11.91 12.62 -5.92
CA PRO A 92 10.52 12.17 -6.01
C PRO A 92 10.38 10.64 -5.96
N LEU A 93 11.35 9.90 -6.52
CA LEU A 93 11.34 8.45 -6.41
C LEU A 93 11.49 7.97 -4.96
N ARG A 94 12.40 8.56 -4.18
CA ARG A 94 12.61 8.22 -2.78
C ARG A 94 11.36 8.47 -1.94
N GLU A 95 10.68 9.61 -2.15
CA GLU A 95 9.40 9.92 -1.50
C GLU A 95 8.32 8.89 -1.86
N ALA A 96 8.24 8.51 -3.14
CA ALA A 96 7.33 7.47 -3.60
C ALA A 96 7.63 6.10 -2.94
N LEU A 97 8.90 5.72 -2.83
CA LEU A 97 9.31 4.47 -2.17
C LEU A 97 9.00 4.47 -0.67
N LEU A 98 9.17 5.61 0.01
CA LEU A 98 8.77 5.78 1.42
C LEU A 98 7.26 5.61 1.59
N ARG A 99 6.46 6.16 0.68
CA ARG A 99 5.00 5.99 0.69
C ARG A 99 4.60 4.53 0.49
N LEU A 100 5.22 3.85 -0.48
CA LEU A 100 4.98 2.42 -0.75
C LEU A 100 5.44 1.53 0.41
N GLU A 101 6.49 1.90 1.14
CA GLU A 101 6.90 1.25 2.39
C GLU A 101 5.83 1.43 3.47
N GLY A 102 5.31 2.66 3.65
CA GLY A 102 4.23 2.96 4.59
C GLY A 102 2.94 2.20 4.27
N GLU A 103 2.64 1.97 3.00
CA GLU A 103 1.50 1.16 2.53
C GLU A 103 1.74 -0.35 2.60
N GLY A 104 2.97 -0.78 2.95
CA GLY A 104 3.32 -2.17 3.12
C GLY A 104 3.56 -2.95 1.83
N LEU A 105 3.73 -2.28 0.67
CA LEU A 105 4.15 -2.93 -0.57
C LEU A 105 5.65 -3.19 -0.60
N LEU A 106 6.41 -2.36 0.06
CA LEU A 106 7.86 -2.47 0.19
C LEU A 106 8.25 -2.67 1.65
N VAL A 107 9.40 -3.26 1.87
CA VAL A 107 10.09 -3.31 3.16
C VAL A 107 11.49 -2.73 2.99
N ARG A 108 11.96 -1.99 3.99
CA ARG A 108 13.30 -1.41 3.93
C ARG A 108 14.35 -2.51 4.07
N ALA A 109 15.23 -2.63 3.08
CA ALA A 109 16.35 -3.56 3.11
C ALA A 109 17.61 -2.92 3.72
N ASN A 110 17.89 -1.64 3.41
CA ASN A 110 18.94 -0.82 4.02
C ASN A 110 18.66 0.68 3.79
N ALA A 111 19.63 1.56 4.12
CA ALA A 111 19.46 3.01 4.04
C ALA A 111 19.06 3.54 2.65
N ARG A 112 19.37 2.82 1.56
CA ARG A 112 19.16 3.26 0.17
C ARG A 112 18.55 2.18 -0.72
N SER A 113 17.97 1.15 -0.12
CA SER A 113 17.29 0.09 -0.86
C SER A 113 16.08 -0.44 -0.12
N TYR A 114 15.14 -0.92 -0.90
CA TYR A 114 13.89 -1.55 -0.47
C TYR A 114 13.81 -2.94 -1.08
N ALA A 115 12.98 -3.80 -0.54
CA ALA A 115 12.61 -5.05 -1.17
C ALA A 115 11.09 -5.08 -1.35
N VAL A 116 10.63 -5.64 -2.46
CA VAL A 116 9.20 -5.90 -2.65
C VAL A 116 8.75 -6.90 -1.59
N ARG A 117 7.66 -6.59 -0.88
CA ARG A 117 7.17 -7.43 0.21
C ARG A 117 6.73 -8.81 -0.32
N ARG A 118 7.14 -9.86 0.35
CA ARG A 118 6.61 -11.21 0.17
C ARG A 118 5.49 -11.49 1.16
N ILE A 119 4.43 -12.11 0.69
CA ILE A 119 3.32 -12.54 1.54
C ILE A 119 3.39 -14.05 1.72
N ALA A 120 3.35 -14.52 2.97
CA ALA A 120 3.27 -15.94 3.29
C ALA A 120 1.89 -16.49 2.96
N ALA A 121 1.80 -17.79 2.61
CA ALA A 121 0.53 -18.44 2.30
C ALA A 121 -0.48 -18.32 3.46
N SER A 122 -0.05 -18.49 4.71
CA SER A 122 -0.91 -18.30 5.87
C SER A 122 -1.54 -16.92 5.94
N HIS A 123 -0.76 -15.88 5.67
CA HIS A 123 -1.24 -14.50 5.65
C HIS A 123 -2.22 -14.24 4.49
N TYR A 124 -1.93 -14.79 3.30
CA TYR A 124 -2.84 -14.73 2.16
C TYR A 124 -4.22 -15.32 2.48
N PHE A 125 -4.29 -16.53 3.07
CA PHE A 125 -5.55 -17.15 3.45
C PHE A 125 -6.27 -16.37 4.56
N GLN A 126 -5.56 -15.81 5.53
CA GLN A 126 -6.15 -14.92 6.53
C GLN A 126 -6.74 -13.66 5.89
N CYS A 127 -6.06 -13.05 4.92
CA CYS A 127 -6.61 -11.93 4.16
C CYS A 127 -7.91 -12.31 3.43
N LEU A 128 -7.97 -13.48 2.77
CA LEU A 128 -9.20 -13.95 2.11
C LEU A 128 -10.35 -14.16 3.09
N GLN A 129 -10.09 -14.73 4.27
CA GLN A 129 -11.11 -14.91 5.30
C GLN A 129 -11.70 -13.59 5.80
N VAL A 130 -10.85 -12.56 5.97
CA VAL A 130 -11.31 -11.23 6.37
C VAL A 130 -12.07 -10.56 5.22
N ARG A 131 -11.56 -10.64 3.98
CA ARG A 131 -12.24 -10.14 2.77
C ARG A 131 -13.64 -10.76 2.61
N GLU A 132 -13.79 -12.06 2.83
CA GLU A 132 -15.09 -12.73 2.78
C GLU A 132 -16.15 -12.04 3.66
N ARG A 133 -15.77 -11.60 4.86
CA ARG A 133 -16.68 -10.89 5.78
C ARG A 133 -16.93 -9.44 5.35
N LEU A 134 -15.87 -8.75 4.97
CA LEU A 134 -15.96 -7.33 4.66
C LEU A 134 -16.62 -7.08 3.30
N GLU A 135 -16.30 -7.88 2.28
CA GLU A 135 -16.85 -7.67 0.94
C GLU A 135 -18.30 -8.12 0.82
N SER A 136 -18.72 -9.19 1.52
CA SER A 136 -20.14 -9.55 1.61
C SER A 136 -20.95 -8.42 2.29
N GLN A 137 -20.45 -7.86 3.38
CA GLN A 137 -21.07 -6.70 4.01
C GLN A 137 -21.07 -5.46 3.12
N ALA A 138 -20.01 -5.26 2.33
CA ALA A 138 -19.92 -4.11 1.43
C ALA A 138 -20.98 -4.18 0.31
N VAL A 139 -21.19 -5.36 -0.30
CA VAL A 139 -22.21 -5.52 -1.35
C VAL A 139 -23.62 -5.34 -0.79
N SER A 140 -23.91 -5.83 0.43
CA SER A 140 -25.18 -5.62 1.12
C SER A 140 -25.43 -4.13 1.38
N LEU A 141 -24.47 -3.41 1.97
CA LEU A 141 -24.58 -1.97 2.21
C LEU A 141 -24.68 -1.14 0.93
N ALA A 142 -24.14 -1.62 -0.18
CA ALA A 142 -24.20 -0.97 -1.47
C ALA A 142 -25.54 -1.11 -2.19
N MET A 143 -26.42 -2.06 -1.73
CA MET A 143 -27.69 -2.30 -2.41
C MET A 143 -28.52 -1.03 -2.57
N GLY A 144 -28.95 -0.80 -3.81
CA GLY A 144 -29.72 0.39 -4.19
C GLY A 144 -28.93 1.71 -4.25
N ARG A 145 -27.62 1.68 -3.94
CA ARG A 145 -26.76 2.89 -3.95
C ARG A 145 -25.97 3.07 -5.24
N VAL A 146 -25.66 1.98 -5.95
CA VAL A 146 -25.02 2.04 -7.26
C VAL A 146 -26.11 2.08 -8.32
N PRO A 147 -26.07 3.05 -9.26
CA PRO A 147 -27.00 3.09 -10.38
C PRO A 147 -26.96 1.77 -11.17
N ALA A 148 -28.11 1.21 -11.48
CA ALA A 148 -28.21 -0.06 -12.21
C ALA A 148 -27.52 -0.03 -13.57
N GLU A 149 -27.44 1.16 -14.18
CA GLU A 149 -26.73 1.36 -15.44
C GLU A 149 -25.22 1.20 -15.29
N GLU A 150 -24.64 1.73 -14.21
CA GLU A 150 -23.21 1.59 -13.91
C GLU A 150 -22.85 0.10 -13.72
N VAL A 151 -23.68 -0.64 -12.98
CA VAL A 151 -23.47 -2.09 -12.78
C VAL A 151 -23.61 -2.85 -14.10
N ARG A 152 -24.58 -2.48 -14.96
CA ARG A 152 -24.73 -3.08 -16.30
C ARG A 152 -23.54 -2.77 -17.22
N ASN A 153 -23.00 -1.56 -17.15
CA ASN A 153 -21.81 -1.18 -17.92
C ASN A 153 -20.58 -1.97 -17.47
N LEU A 154 -20.37 -2.12 -16.16
CA LEU A 154 -19.29 -2.96 -15.62
C LEU A 154 -19.48 -4.42 -16.04
N ARG A 155 -20.71 -4.95 -16.00
CA ARG A 155 -21.03 -6.30 -16.47
C ARG A 155 -20.67 -6.48 -17.96
N ALA A 156 -21.05 -5.53 -18.81
CA ALA A 156 -20.73 -5.57 -20.23
C ALA A 156 -19.22 -5.52 -20.48
N SER A 157 -18.50 -4.69 -19.72
CA SER A 157 -17.04 -4.60 -19.78
C SER A 157 -16.39 -5.94 -19.43
N ILE A 158 -16.83 -6.62 -18.36
CA ILE A 158 -16.30 -7.94 -17.96
C ILE A 158 -16.59 -8.99 -19.03
N LEU A 159 -17.77 -8.96 -19.66
CA LEU A 159 -18.11 -9.87 -20.75
C LEU A 159 -17.24 -9.67 -21.99
N SER A 160 -16.84 -8.43 -22.27
CA SER A 160 -16.02 -8.09 -23.44
C SER A 160 -14.53 -8.38 -23.27
N LEU A 161 -14.08 -8.74 -22.05
CA LEU A 161 -12.67 -9.07 -21.82
C LEU A 161 -12.28 -10.34 -22.59
N ASP A 162 -11.21 -10.22 -23.35
CA ASP A 162 -10.62 -11.36 -24.05
C ASP A 162 -9.78 -12.19 -23.07
N SER A 163 -10.26 -13.38 -22.76
CA SER A 163 -9.57 -14.30 -21.83
C SER A 163 -8.24 -14.83 -22.37
N SER A 164 -8.01 -14.71 -23.70
CA SER A 164 -6.72 -15.08 -24.31
C SER A 164 -5.65 -14.00 -24.08
N GLN A 165 -6.05 -12.76 -23.79
CA GLN A 165 -5.15 -11.64 -23.54
C GLN A 165 -4.91 -11.46 -22.04
N GLN A 166 -3.79 -11.95 -21.57
CA GLN A 166 -3.32 -11.70 -20.20
C GLN A 166 -2.82 -10.25 -20.09
N GLY A 167 -3.41 -9.45 -19.19
CA GLY A 167 -2.97 -8.06 -19.10
C GLY A 167 -3.66 -7.21 -18.03
N SER A 168 -3.35 -5.92 -18.10
CA SER A 168 -3.84 -4.92 -17.14
C SER A 168 -5.36 -4.77 -17.10
N SER A 169 -6.07 -5.08 -18.20
CA SER A 169 -7.52 -5.00 -18.28
C SER A 169 -8.25 -5.95 -17.33
N HIS A 170 -7.73 -7.18 -17.16
CA HIS A 170 -8.27 -8.13 -16.18
C HIS A 170 -8.09 -7.65 -14.75
N TRP A 171 -6.91 -7.09 -14.44
CA TRP A 171 -6.65 -6.49 -13.14
C TRP A 171 -7.55 -5.30 -12.84
N GLN A 172 -7.80 -4.46 -13.86
CA GLN A 172 -8.69 -3.31 -13.72
C GLN A 172 -10.12 -3.74 -13.46
N ALA A 173 -10.64 -4.73 -14.21
CA ALA A 173 -11.98 -5.25 -14.01
C ALA A 173 -12.17 -5.88 -12.62
N ASP A 174 -11.17 -6.66 -12.17
CA ASP A 174 -11.15 -7.23 -10.82
C ASP A 174 -11.14 -6.14 -9.74
N ASP A 175 -10.34 -5.09 -9.92
CA ASP A 175 -10.32 -3.96 -8.99
C ASP A 175 -11.63 -3.20 -9.00
N GLU A 176 -12.23 -3.01 -10.18
CA GLU A 176 -13.46 -2.25 -10.33
C GLU A 176 -14.64 -2.92 -9.64
N ILE A 177 -14.85 -4.22 -9.85
CA ILE A 177 -16.01 -4.91 -9.25
C ILE A 177 -15.95 -4.90 -7.71
N HIS A 178 -14.79 -5.26 -7.14
CA HIS A 178 -14.66 -5.28 -5.69
C HIS A 178 -14.63 -3.89 -5.07
N GLY A 179 -14.01 -2.92 -5.78
CA GLY A 179 -13.95 -1.52 -5.34
C GLY A 179 -15.28 -0.80 -5.46
N LEU A 180 -16.10 -1.10 -6.46
CA LEU A 180 -17.41 -0.47 -6.68
C LEU A 180 -18.30 -0.59 -5.44
N PHE A 181 -18.56 -1.81 -4.99
CA PHE A 181 -19.43 -2.06 -3.85
C PHE A 181 -18.81 -1.55 -2.54
N ALA A 182 -17.49 -1.68 -2.39
CA ALA A 182 -16.80 -1.16 -1.22
C ALA A 182 -16.97 0.37 -1.09
N ARG A 183 -16.77 1.12 -2.17
CA ARG A 183 -16.98 2.58 -2.20
C ARG A 183 -18.45 2.96 -1.99
N ALA A 184 -19.36 2.24 -2.64
CA ALA A 184 -20.80 2.47 -2.55
C ALA A 184 -21.40 2.09 -1.20
N SER A 185 -20.70 1.32 -0.37
CA SER A 185 -21.14 0.96 0.99
C SER A 185 -21.42 2.17 1.87
N GLY A 186 -20.82 3.33 1.56
CA GLY A 186 -20.90 4.55 2.37
C GLY A 186 -20.02 4.51 3.63
N ASN A 187 -19.18 3.48 3.76
CA ASN A 187 -18.23 3.33 4.87
C ASN A 187 -16.80 3.38 4.33
N ALA A 188 -16.16 4.55 4.44
CA ALA A 188 -14.80 4.77 3.93
C ALA A 188 -13.78 3.81 4.56
N MET A 189 -13.88 3.55 5.86
CA MET A 189 -12.96 2.62 6.56
C MET A 189 -13.09 1.19 6.02
N LEU A 190 -14.32 0.75 5.71
CA LEU A 190 -14.58 -0.55 5.09
C LEU A 190 -13.93 -0.60 3.69
N ALA A 191 -14.13 0.44 2.88
CA ALA A 191 -13.56 0.52 1.53
C ALA A 191 -12.02 0.51 1.55
N ASP A 192 -11.41 1.31 2.41
CA ASP A 192 -9.95 1.38 2.54
C ASP A 192 -9.36 0.06 3.05
N THR A 193 -10.03 -0.60 3.99
CA THR A 193 -9.60 -1.89 4.52
C THR A 193 -9.66 -2.97 3.43
N ILE A 194 -10.75 -3.05 2.66
CA ILE A 194 -10.89 -3.97 1.53
C ILE A 194 -9.78 -3.70 0.49
N ALA A 195 -9.56 -2.44 0.11
CA ALA A 195 -8.53 -2.07 -0.85
C ALA A 195 -7.13 -2.51 -0.38
N HIS A 196 -6.80 -2.30 0.90
CA HIS A 196 -5.53 -2.74 1.48
C HIS A 196 -5.36 -4.27 1.45
N LEU A 197 -6.37 -5.02 1.89
CA LEU A 197 -6.34 -6.48 1.88
C LEU A 197 -6.20 -7.04 0.46
N ARG A 198 -6.84 -6.42 -0.53
CA ARG A 198 -6.70 -6.79 -1.94
C ARG A 198 -5.27 -6.59 -2.45
N VAL A 199 -4.62 -5.48 -2.08
CA VAL A 199 -3.20 -5.24 -2.38
C VAL A 199 -2.32 -6.35 -1.78
N LEU A 200 -2.53 -6.71 -0.52
CA LEU A 200 -1.79 -7.80 0.12
C LEU A 200 -2.00 -9.15 -0.60
N CYS A 201 -3.23 -9.46 -1.02
CA CYS A 201 -3.48 -10.67 -1.81
C CYS A 201 -2.74 -10.68 -3.16
N ARG A 202 -2.61 -9.52 -3.82
CA ARG A 202 -1.84 -9.40 -5.06
C ARG A 202 -0.35 -9.63 -4.91
N LEU A 203 0.21 -9.31 -3.76
CA LEU A 203 1.62 -9.58 -3.46
C LEU A 203 1.92 -11.06 -3.24
N PHE A 204 0.90 -11.92 -3.18
CA PHE A 204 1.07 -13.36 -3.10
C PHE A 204 1.27 -13.97 -4.50
N GLU A 205 2.51 -14.25 -4.87
CA GLU A 205 2.93 -14.58 -6.25
C GLU A 205 2.86 -16.07 -6.61
N VAL A 206 2.54 -16.93 -5.65
CA VAL A 206 2.56 -18.40 -5.86
C VAL A 206 1.54 -18.85 -6.90
N VAL A 207 0.50 -18.06 -7.13
CA VAL A 207 -0.59 -18.40 -8.04
C VAL A 207 -0.59 -17.45 -9.23
N ASP A 208 -0.61 -18.03 -10.42
CA ASP A 208 -0.82 -17.28 -11.66
C ASP A 208 -2.32 -16.90 -11.75
N PRO A 209 -2.68 -15.62 -11.62
CA PRO A 209 -4.07 -15.19 -11.64
C PRO A 209 -4.73 -15.41 -13.00
N PHE A 210 -3.95 -15.44 -14.08
CA PHE A 210 -4.47 -15.57 -15.43
C PHE A 210 -4.95 -16.99 -15.76
N LYS A 211 -4.59 -17.98 -14.97
CA LYS A 211 -5.07 -19.37 -15.14
C LYS A 211 -6.50 -19.58 -14.64
N ARG A 212 -7.15 -18.56 -14.11
CA ARG A 212 -8.51 -18.67 -13.58
C ARG A 212 -9.45 -17.57 -14.12
N ILE A 213 -9.03 -16.84 -15.17
CA ILE A 213 -9.79 -15.72 -15.76
C ILE A 213 -11.26 -16.11 -16.06
N GLU A 214 -11.50 -17.29 -16.64
CA GLU A 214 -12.86 -17.74 -16.99
C GLU A 214 -13.71 -18.02 -15.75
N ASP A 215 -13.13 -18.59 -14.71
CA ASP A 215 -13.83 -18.83 -13.45
C ASP A 215 -14.11 -17.49 -12.74
N ASP A 216 -13.13 -16.60 -12.68
CA ASP A 216 -13.30 -15.25 -12.11
C ASP A 216 -14.38 -14.47 -12.87
N ARG A 217 -14.39 -14.54 -14.20
CA ARG A 217 -15.44 -13.92 -15.02
C ARG A 217 -16.82 -14.42 -14.64
N LYS A 218 -17.03 -15.75 -14.59
CA LYS A 218 -18.33 -16.37 -14.22
C LYS A 218 -18.78 -15.94 -12.83
N GLU A 219 -17.85 -15.95 -11.88
CA GLU A 219 -18.13 -15.60 -10.49
C GLU A 219 -18.44 -14.10 -10.35
N HIS A 220 -17.71 -13.23 -11.01
CA HIS A 220 -17.96 -11.79 -11.04
C HIS A 220 -19.32 -11.46 -11.68
N LEU A 221 -19.69 -12.12 -12.80
CA LEU A 221 -21.00 -11.97 -13.41
C LEU A 221 -22.12 -12.39 -12.47
N ALA A 222 -21.94 -13.47 -11.72
CA ALA A 222 -22.95 -13.91 -10.74
C ALA A 222 -23.19 -12.87 -9.64
N ILE A 223 -22.13 -12.19 -9.17
CA ILE A 223 -22.24 -11.08 -8.20
C ILE A 223 -23.05 -9.94 -8.80
N LEU A 224 -22.70 -9.50 -10.03
CA LEU A 224 -23.35 -8.37 -10.68
C LEU A 224 -24.79 -8.70 -11.04
N ASP A 225 -25.10 -9.92 -11.51
CA ASP A 225 -26.44 -10.35 -11.84
C ASP A 225 -27.35 -10.39 -10.61
N ALA A 226 -26.86 -10.89 -9.48
CA ALA A 226 -27.58 -10.87 -8.22
C ALA A 226 -27.85 -9.44 -7.73
N TYR A 227 -26.86 -8.55 -7.86
CA TYR A 227 -27.01 -7.13 -7.53
C TYR A 227 -28.06 -6.45 -8.40
N ILE A 228 -28.01 -6.64 -9.74
CA ILE A 228 -28.99 -6.08 -10.71
C ILE A 228 -30.41 -6.58 -10.42
N ALA A 229 -30.53 -7.84 -10.01
CA ALA A 229 -31.83 -8.43 -9.61
C ALA A 229 -32.36 -7.90 -8.27
N GLY A 230 -31.60 -7.08 -7.55
CA GLY A 230 -31.97 -6.58 -6.22
C GLY A 230 -31.96 -7.66 -5.14
N ASN A 231 -31.30 -8.79 -5.40
CA ASN A 231 -31.25 -9.91 -4.47
C ASN A 231 -29.99 -9.82 -3.59
N GLU A 232 -30.13 -9.10 -2.48
CA GLU A 232 -29.04 -8.86 -1.52
C GLU A 232 -28.38 -10.17 -1.06
N LYS A 233 -29.19 -11.12 -0.64
CA LYS A 233 -28.68 -12.41 -0.11
C LYS A 233 -27.90 -13.18 -1.17
N ALA A 234 -28.39 -13.24 -2.41
CA ALA A 234 -27.69 -13.90 -3.50
C ALA A 234 -26.37 -13.18 -3.85
N ALA A 235 -26.34 -11.84 -3.78
CA ALA A 235 -25.12 -11.06 -4.01
C ALA A 235 -24.06 -11.32 -2.94
N GLU A 236 -24.45 -11.36 -1.65
CA GLU A 236 -23.56 -11.75 -0.56
C GLU A 236 -22.99 -13.16 -0.73
N GLU A 237 -23.89 -14.14 -1.01
CA GLU A 237 -23.51 -15.54 -1.24
C GLU A 237 -22.56 -15.68 -2.43
N ALA A 238 -22.77 -14.93 -3.50
CA ALA A 238 -21.89 -14.93 -4.68
C ALA A 238 -20.50 -14.39 -4.36
N VAL A 239 -20.37 -13.29 -3.60
CA VAL A 239 -19.08 -12.75 -3.13
C VAL A 239 -18.35 -13.79 -2.27
N VAL A 240 -19.04 -14.40 -1.32
CA VAL A 240 -18.49 -15.43 -0.45
C VAL A 240 -18.01 -16.65 -1.28
N ALA A 241 -18.81 -17.08 -2.25
CA ALA A 241 -18.47 -18.20 -3.12
C ALA A 241 -17.22 -17.88 -3.95
N HIS A 242 -17.12 -16.69 -4.54
CA HIS A 242 -15.95 -16.23 -5.29
C HIS A 242 -14.67 -16.32 -4.45
N LEU A 243 -14.66 -15.74 -3.25
CA LEU A 243 -13.47 -15.71 -2.39
C LEU A 243 -13.08 -17.11 -1.88
N ARG A 244 -14.05 -17.97 -1.60
CA ARG A 244 -13.80 -19.37 -1.24
C ARG A 244 -13.28 -20.19 -2.42
N ASN A 245 -13.76 -19.93 -3.64
CA ASN A 245 -13.27 -20.58 -4.84
C ASN A 245 -11.81 -20.17 -5.11
N LEU A 246 -11.49 -18.89 -4.94
CA LEU A 246 -10.12 -18.37 -5.03
C LEU A 246 -9.21 -19.07 -4.00
N ALA A 247 -9.64 -19.20 -2.75
CA ALA A 247 -8.89 -19.91 -1.71
C ALA A 247 -8.67 -21.39 -2.06
N ARG A 248 -9.70 -22.11 -2.52
CA ARG A 248 -9.59 -23.51 -2.93
C ARG A 248 -8.64 -23.70 -4.12
N TYR A 249 -8.75 -22.85 -5.13
CA TYR A 249 -7.85 -22.85 -6.27
C TYR A 249 -6.40 -22.66 -5.83
N THR A 250 -6.13 -21.62 -5.00
CA THR A 250 -4.79 -21.33 -4.49
C THR A 250 -4.22 -22.54 -3.70
N LEU A 251 -5.04 -23.14 -2.83
CA LEU A 251 -4.62 -24.30 -2.06
C LEU A 251 -4.26 -25.50 -2.97
N SER A 252 -5.05 -25.77 -4.01
CA SER A 252 -4.76 -26.84 -4.98
C SER A 252 -3.44 -26.61 -5.70
N ARG A 253 -3.11 -25.35 -6.04
CA ARG A 253 -1.85 -25.00 -6.71
C ARG A 253 -0.64 -25.20 -5.80
N LEU A 254 -0.77 -24.81 -4.53
CA LEU A 254 0.28 -25.02 -3.52
C LEU A 254 0.54 -26.52 -3.30
N SER A 255 -0.51 -27.34 -3.19
CA SER A 255 -0.39 -28.79 -3.00
C SER A 255 0.27 -29.45 -4.21
N ASN A 256 -0.12 -29.08 -5.42
CA ASN A 256 0.48 -29.63 -6.65
C ASN A 256 1.95 -29.18 -6.86
N GLY A 257 2.30 -27.95 -6.46
CA GLY A 257 3.68 -27.47 -6.48
C GLY A 257 4.59 -28.28 -5.55
N LEU A 258 4.12 -28.57 -4.35
CA LEU A 258 4.87 -29.41 -3.40
C LEU A 258 5.07 -30.83 -3.93
N VAL A 259 4.09 -31.42 -4.63
CA VAL A 259 4.22 -32.76 -5.22
C VAL A 259 5.21 -32.78 -6.37
N SER A 260 5.31 -31.71 -7.17
CA SER A 260 6.27 -31.65 -8.30
C SER A 260 7.73 -31.50 -7.86
N GLU A 261 7.99 -30.92 -6.68
CA GLU A 261 9.35 -30.81 -6.11
C GLU A 261 9.85 -32.12 -5.48
N PHE A 262 8.96 -33.07 -5.20
CA PHE A 262 9.29 -34.39 -4.60
C PHE A 262 9.09 -35.57 -5.55
N SER A 263 8.83 -35.33 -6.83
CA SER A 263 8.82 -36.41 -7.85
C SER A 263 10.25 -36.65 -8.34
N PRO A 264 10.72 -37.93 -8.32
CA PRO A 264 12.09 -38.30 -8.69
C PRO A 264 12.39 -38.08 -10.16
#